data_7f1ba3073e99b830c7646dd26b4ad2a8
#
_entry.id   7f1ba3073e99b830c7646dd26b4ad2a8
#
_cell.length_a   1.000
_cell.length_b   1.000
_cell.length_c   1.000
_cell.angle_alpha   90.00
_cell.angle_beta   90.00
_cell.angle_gamma   90.00
#
_symmetry.space_group_name_H-M   'P 1'
#
loop_
_entity.id
_entity.type
_entity.pdbx_description
1 polymer ?
#
loop_
_entity_poly.entity_id
_entity_poly.type
_entity_poly.pdbx_seq_one_letter_code
_entity_poly.pdbx_strand_id
1 'polypeptide(L)'
;ISILRKLGVEPQAVEQPLDLAIPENKLMLAFYLAAPEVENDRRALNVTYGMKKARKEGRWMGKAPLGYANKITEDGKKYIAPKEPDAGILKWAFHTIAQGQFQVEQIFKEVNKKGFKVCKSGFWNIIRNPVYCGKILTCGWKDLHKTYVPGQHEAIISETTFNEAQDFLDGKKKNYRTKVGGLEILQLRGFVK
;
A
#
# COMPACT_ATOMS: atom_id res chain seq x y z
N ILE A 1 -2.92 -0.20 -42.36
CA ILE A 1 -2.51 -0.49 -43.80
C ILE A 1 -3.74 -0.39 -44.70
N SER A 2 -4.90 -0.99 -44.39
CA SER A 2 -6.13 -0.94 -45.19
C SER A 2 -6.61 0.51 -45.45
N ILE A 3 -6.48 1.39 -44.47
CA ILE A 3 -6.84 2.83 -44.60
C ILE A 3 -5.84 3.57 -45.49
N LEU A 4 -4.54 3.31 -45.34
CA LEU A 4 -3.50 3.95 -46.16
C LEU A 4 -3.64 3.58 -47.64
N ARG A 5 -3.94 2.31 -47.93
CA ARG A 5 -4.20 1.88 -49.33
C ARG A 5 -5.44 2.55 -49.94
N LYS A 6 -6.50 2.79 -49.14
CA LYS A 6 -7.67 3.54 -49.62
C LYS A 6 -7.33 5.00 -49.95
N LEU A 7 -6.29 5.54 -49.38
CA LEU A 7 -5.78 6.90 -49.60
C LEU A 7 -4.67 6.94 -50.64
N GLY A 8 -4.34 5.81 -51.28
CA GLY A 8 -3.29 5.74 -52.29
C GLY A 8 -1.86 5.85 -51.73
N VAL A 9 -1.69 5.65 -50.42
CA VAL A 9 -0.39 5.73 -49.74
C VAL A 9 0.15 4.32 -49.53
N GLU A 10 1.33 4.04 -50.07
CA GLU A 10 2.06 2.78 -49.81
C GLU A 10 3.10 2.99 -48.73
N PRO A 11 2.97 2.33 -47.57
CA PRO A 11 3.98 2.36 -46.52
C PRO A 11 5.21 1.57 -46.95
N GLN A 12 6.40 2.19 -46.94
CA GLN A 12 7.68 1.55 -47.17
C GLN A 12 8.55 1.58 -45.92
N ALA A 13 9.23 0.46 -45.64
CA ALA A 13 10.21 0.40 -44.58
C ALA A 13 11.56 0.96 -45.07
N VAL A 14 12.18 1.85 -44.28
CA VAL A 14 13.43 2.53 -44.69
C VAL A 14 14.62 1.58 -44.71
N GLU A 15 14.71 0.69 -43.70
CA GLU A 15 15.85 -0.23 -43.55
C GLU A 15 15.69 -1.57 -44.30
N GLN A 16 14.45 -2.03 -44.47
CA GLN A 16 14.14 -3.28 -45.16
C GLN A 16 12.95 -3.05 -46.10
N PRO A 17 13.18 -2.61 -47.34
CA PRO A 17 12.10 -2.42 -48.31
C PRO A 17 11.41 -3.75 -48.60
N LEU A 18 10.13 -3.85 -48.26
CA LEU A 18 9.29 -5.01 -48.50
C LEU A 18 8.42 -4.76 -49.74
N ASP A 19 8.61 -5.55 -50.78
CA ASP A 19 7.69 -5.53 -51.93
C ASP A 19 6.36 -6.19 -51.52
N LEU A 20 5.32 -5.37 -51.37
CA LEU A 20 3.98 -5.81 -50.98
C LEU A 20 3.19 -6.49 -52.13
N ALA A 21 3.73 -6.54 -53.33
CA ALA A 21 3.14 -7.33 -54.40
C ALA A 21 3.30 -8.85 -54.15
N ILE A 22 4.35 -9.22 -53.45
CA ILE A 22 4.65 -10.61 -53.05
C ILE A 22 3.81 -11.00 -51.84
N PRO A 23 2.96 -12.06 -51.88
CA PRO A 23 2.09 -12.45 -50.78
C PRO A 23 2.84 -12.75 -49.49
N GLU A 24 4.03 -13.38 -49.54
CA GLU A 24 4.88 -13.73 -48.41
C GLU A 24 5.35 -12.47 -47.65
N ASN A 25 5.63 -11.38 -48.35
CA ASN A 25 6.04 -10.12 -47.73
C ASN A 25 4.91 -9.45 -46.97
N LYS A 26 3.64 -9.72 -47.31
CA LYS A 26 2.48 -9.27 -46.50
C LYS A 26 2.43 -9.94 -45.15
N LEU A 27 2.75 -11.25 -45.10
CA LEU A 27 2.85 -11.98 -43.84
C LEU A 27 4.01 -11.46 -42.98
N MET A 28 5.17 -11.25 -43.60
CA MET A 28 6.33 -10.67 -42.94
C MET A 28 6.03 -9.29 -42.34
N LEU A 29 5.36 -8.41 -43.11
CA LEU A 29 4.93 -7.11 -42.62
C LEU A 29 3.97 -7.21 -41.45
N ALA A 30 2.98 -8.13 -41.50
CA ALA A 30 2.07 -8.37 -40.40
C ALA A 30 2.81 -8.82 -39.11
N PHE A 31 3.83 -9.66 -39.27
CA PHE A 31 4.70 -10.08 -38.19
C PHE A 31 5.48 -8.92 -37.56
N TYR A 32 6.13 -8.08 -38.40
CA TYR A 32 6.86 -6.90 -37.91
C TYR A 32 5.96 -5.90 -37.18
N LEU A 33 4.72 -5.75 -37.63
CA LEU A 33 3.76 -4.86 -36.98
C LEU A 33 3.24 -5.43 -35.62
N ALA A 34 3.12 -6.76 -35.53
CA ALA A 34 2.65 -7.42 -34.32
C ALA A 34 3.76 -7.62 -33.26
N ALA A 35 5.02 -7.78 -33.70
CA ALA A 35 6.15 -8.08 -32.81
C ALA A 35 6.32 -7.08 -31.64
N PRO A 36 6.23 -5.74 -31.83
CA PRO A 36 6.33 -4.79 -30.72
C PRO A 36 5.21 -4.92 -29.69
N GLU A 37 4.00 -5.25 -30.11
CA GLU A 37 2.86 -5.47 -29.23
C GLU A 37 3.09 -6.70 -28.35
N VAL A 38 3.47 -7.82 -28.93
CA VAL A 38 3.81 -9.06 -28.22
C VAL A 38 4.97 -8.83 -27.25
N GLU A 39 5.99 -8.05 -27.64
CA GLU A 39 7.10 -7.71 -26.75
C GLU A 39 6.64 -6.87 -25.55
N ASN A 40 5.77 -5.89 -25.75
CA ASN A 40 5.21 -5.07 -24.68
C ASN A 40 4.38 -5.92 -23.72
N ASP A 41 3.55 -6.83 -24.22
CA ASP A 41 2.76 -7.76 -23.41
C ASP A 41 3.67 -8.66 -22.57
N ARG A 42 4.73 -9.19 -23.17
CA ARG A 42 5.73 -9.99 -22.46
C ARG A 42 6.44 -9.21 -21.37
N ARG A 43 6.80 -7.94 -21.63
CA ARG A 43 7.38 -7.04 -20.61
C ARG A 43 6.41 -6.80 -19.45
N ALA A 44 5.14 -6.52 -19.75
CA ALA A 44 4.10 -6.33 -18.73
C ALA A 44 3.92 -7.57 -17.85
N LEU A 45 3.89 -8.76 -18.43
CA LEU A 45 3.83 -10.01 -17.70
C LEU A 45 5.07 -10.22 -16.81
N ASN A 46 6.26 -9.99 -17.33
CA ASN A 46 7.51 -10.12 -16.57
C ASN A 46 7.54 -9.17 -15.36
N VAL A 47 7.11 -7.91 -15.53
CA VAL A 47 7.00 -6.95 -14.42
C VAL A 47 6.00 -7.45 -13.37
N THR A 48 4.84 -7.94 -13.80
CA THR A 48 3.81 -8.48 -12.89
C THR A 48 4.33 -9.68 -12.10
N TYR A 49 5.01 -10.62 -12.77
CA TYR A 49 5.62 -11.78 -12.10
C TYR A 49 6.73 -11.37 -11.13
N GLY A 50 7.58 -10.42 -11.53
CA GLY A 50 8.63 -9.87 -10.67
C GLY A 50 8.05 -9.22 -9.41
N MET A 51 6.97 -8.43 -9.53
CA MET A 51 6.29 -7.83 -8.39
C MET A 51 5.66 -8.88 -7.46
N LYS A 52 5.02 -9.91 -8.03
CA LYS A 52 4.44 -11.01 -7.23
C LYS A 52 5.53 -11.76 -6.45
N LYS A 53 6.64 -12.08 -7.10
CA LYS A 53 7.79 -12.74 -6.47
C LYS A 53 8.34 -11.89 -5.33
N ALA A 54 8.58 -10.60 -5.56
CA ALA A 54 9.09 -9.69 -4.55
C ALA A 54 8.17 -9.60 -3.31
N ARG A 55 6.84 -9.54 -3.51
CA ARG A 55 5.88 -9.56 -2.39
C ARG A 55 5.88 -10.87 -1.62
N LYS A 56 5.96 -12.03 -2.32
CA LYS A 56 6.09 -13.35 -1.67
C LYS A 56 7.36 -13.47 -0.84
N GLU A 57 8.44 -12.81 -1.27
CA GLU A 57 9.71 -12.71 -0.53
C GLU A 57 9.65 -11.70 0.64
N GLY A 58 8.52 -11.04 0.87
CA GLY A 58 8.37 -10.05 1.94
C GLY A 58 9.02 -8.70 1.65
N ARG A 59 9.26 -8.36 0.38
CA ARG A 59 9.75 -7.04 -0.02
C ARG A 59 8.60 -6.07 -0.25
N TRP A 60 8.71 -4.87 0.32
CA TRP A 60 7.76 -3.80 0.03
C TRP A 60 7.98 -3.24 -1.38
N MET A 61 6.90 -3.10 -2.14
CA MET A 61 6.95 -2.60 -3.51
C MET A 61 6.19 -1.27 -3.61
N GLY A 62 6.87 -0.24 -4.09
CA GLY A 62 6.31 1.07 -4.34
C GLY A 62 6.66 2.11 -3.27
N LYS A 63 5.81 3.14 -3.12
CA LYS A 63 5.99 4.22 -2.15
C LYS A 63 5.89 3.68 -0.72
N ALA A 64 6.83 4.09 0.14
CA ALA A 64 6.78 3.74 1.55
C ALA A 64 5.48 4.25 2.20
N PRO A 65 4.87 3.46 3.11
CA PRO A 65 3.76 3.92 3.94
C PRO A 65 4.19 5.08 4.85
N LEU A 66 3.24 5.88 5.32
CA LEU A 66 3.54 6.94 6.28
C LEU A 66 4.19 6.35 7.54
N GLY A 67 5.21 7.02 8.08
CA GLY A 67 6.05 6.48 9.16
C GLY A 67 7.24 5.65 8.70
N TYR A 68 7.32 5.34 7.40
CA TYR A 68 8.48 4.71 6.77
C TYR A 68 9.08 5.60 5.68
N ALA A 69 10.36 5.39 5.39
CA ALA A 69 11.07 5.97 4.26
C ALA A 69 11.66 4.88 3.36
N ASN A 70 11.63 5.11 2.04
CA ASN A 70 12.35 4.25 1.10
C ASN A 70 13.86 4.46 1.26
N LYS A 71 14.59 3.36 1.44
CA LYS A 71 16.05 3.33 1.47
C LYS A 71 16.57 2.33 0.43
N ILE A 72 17.84 2.45 0.12
CA ILE A 72 18.55 1.56 -0.80
C ILE A 72 19.72 0.98 -0.03
N THR A 73 19.88 -0.34 -0.06
CA THR A 73 21.05 -1.03 0.49
C THR A 73 22.25 -0.81 -0.44
N GLU A 74 23.46 -1.04 0.05
CA GLU A 74 24.72 -0.97 -0.75
C GLU A 74 24.65 -1.84 -2.01
N ASP A 75 23.96 -2.98 -1.94
CA ASP A 75 23.68 -3.87 -3.08
C ASP A 75 22.62 -3.33 -4.06
N GLY A 76 22.13 -2.11 -3.91
CA GLY A 76 21.11 -1.51 -4.78
C GLY A 76 19.68 -2.02 -4.55
N LYS A 77 19.44 -2.86 -3.53
CA LYS A 77 18.09 -3.36 -3.21
C LYS A 77 17.29 -2.31 -2.44
N LYS A 78 16.08 -2.03 -2.90
CA LYS A 78 15.15 -1.09 -2.24
C LYS A 78 14.45 -1.77 -1.06
N TYR A 79 14.42 -1.09 0.08
CA TYR A 79 13.68 -1.50 1.28
C TYR A 79 13.06 -0.29 1.97
N ILE A 80 12.18 -0.52 2.94
CA ILE A 80 11.59 0.54 3.76
C ILE A 80 12.12 0.45 5.19
N ALA A 81 12.42 1.60 5.79
CA ALA A 81 12.86 1.70 7.18
C ALA A 81 12.03 2.74 7.93
N PRO A 82 11.84 2.59 9.26
CA PRO A 82 11.16 3.59 10.08
C PRO A 82 11.78 4.97 9.91
N LYS A 83 10.93 5.99 9.83
CA LYS A 83 11.34 7.39 9.71
C LYS A 83 10.88 8.14 10.96
N GLU A 84 11.84 8.61 11.76
CA GLU A 84 11.55 9.49 12.87
C GLU A 84 11.32 10.94 12.38
N PRO A 85 10.44 11.73 13.04
CA PRO A 85 9.67 11.42 14.25
C PRO A 85 8.36 10.65 14.00
N ASP A 86 7.99 10.43 12.74
CA ASP A 86 6.70 9.86 12.34
C ASP A 86 6.48 8.44 12.93
N ALA A 87 7.53 7.62 12.93
CA ALA A 87 7.48 6.26 13.47
C ALA A 87 7.20 6.24 14.96
N GLY A 88 7.83 7.12 15.74
CA GLY A 88 7.60 7.26 17.17
C GLY A 88 6.17 7.70 17.49
N ILE A 89 5.60 8.64 16.72
CA ILE A 89 4.21 9.09 16.87
C ILE A 89 3.23 7.94 16.59
N LEU A 90 3.46 7.16 15.53
CA LEU A 90 2.63 6.02 15.19
C LEU A 90 2.73 4.91 16.23
N LYS A 91 3.92 4.62 16.74
CA LYS A 91 4.12 3.65 17.83
C LYS A 91 3.30 4.03 19.05
N TRP A 92 3.37 5.30 19.45
CA TRP A 92 2.55 5.82 20.55
C TRP A 92 1.04 5.67 20.27
N ALA A 93 0.59 6.00 19.06
CA ALA A 93 -0.81 5.90 18.67
C ALA A 93 -1.34 4.46 18.76
N PHE A 94 -0.60 3.48 18.26
CA PHE A 94 -0.97 2.06 18.34
C PHE A 94 -1.04 1.56 19.78
N HIS A 95 -0.06 1.91 20.62
CA HIS A 95 -0.08 1.54 22.03
C HIS A 95 -1.30 2.15 22.76
N THR A 96 -1.62 3.41 22.48
CA THR A 96 -2.77 4.09 23.09
C THR A 96 -4.09 3.47 22.64
N ILE A 97 -4.21 3.07 21.36
CA ILE A 97 -5.38 2.35 20.84
C ILE A 97 -5.49 0.96 21.52
N ALA A 98 -4.40 0.22 21.63
CA ALA A 98 -4.37 -1.12 22.25
C ALA A 98 -4.79 -1.09 23.72
N GLN A 99 -4.48 -0.01 24.46
CA GLN A 99 -4.92 0.20 25.83
C GLN A 99 -6.44 0.41 25.96
N GLY A 100 -7.10 0.92 24.89
CA GLY A 100 -8.55 1.09 24.87
C GLY A 100 -9.10 2.20 25.77
N GLN A 101 -8.24 3.11 26.26
CA GLN A 101 -8.63 4.17 27.20
C GLN A 101 -9.26 5.38 26.50
N PHE A 102 -8.89 5.64 25.26
CA PHE A 102 -9.32 6.80 24.48
C PHE A 102 -10.07 6.40 23.21
N GLN A 103 -10.97 7.27 22.77
CA GLN A 103 -11.61 7.09 21.48
C GLN A 103 -10.60 7.36 20.34
N VAL A 104 -10.72 6.62 19.25
CA VAL A 104 -9.83 6.76 18.07
C VAL A 104 -9.77 8.20 17.55
N GLU A 105 -10.88 8.95 17.63
CA GLU A 105 -10.91 10.35 17.22
C GLU A 105 -10.07 11.28 18.10
N GLN A 106 -9.99 11.00 19.39
CA GLN A 106 -9.13 11.76 20.30
C GLN A 106 -7.66 11.50 19.99
N ILE A 107 -7.31 10.22 19.78
CA ILE A 107 -5.95 9.81 19.39
C ILE A 107 -5.57 10.46 18.05
N PHE A 108 -6.47 10.48 17.07
CA PHE A 108 -6.27 11.15 15.79
C PHE A 108 -5.96 12.65 15.94
N LYS A 109 -6.70 13.36 16.80
CA LYS A 109 -6.44 14.79 17.06
C LYS A 109 -5.05 15.00 17.69
N GLU A 110 -4.66 14.13 18.65
CA GLU A 110 -3.35 14.22 19.31
C GLU A 110 -2.20 13.89 18.36
N VAL A 111 -2.36 12.90 17.46
CA VAL A 111 -1.38 12.56 16.41
C VAL A 111 -1.13 13.75 15.50
N ASN A 112 -2.19 14.47 15.07
CA ASN A 112 -2.05 15.67 14.26
C ASN A 112 -1.38 16.83 15.02
N LYS A 113 -1.67 17.01 16.31
CA LYS A 113 -1.01 18.02 17.16
C LYS A 113 0.49 17.75 17.31
N LYS A 114 0.88 16.47 17.39
CA LYS A 114 2.29 16.05 17.44
C LYS A 114 3.05 16.26 16.12
N GLY A 115 2.38 16.77 15.08
CA GLY A 115 3.00 17.11 13.80
C GLY A 115 2.82 16.06 12.70
N PHE A 116 2.19 14.92 12.97
CA PHE A 116 1.89 13.92 11.97
C PHE A 116 0.59 14.27 11.23
N LYS A 117 0.71 15.09 10.19
CA LYS A 117 -0.44 15.61 9.43
C LYS A 117 -1.03 14.53 8.52
N VAL A 118 -2.21 14.04 8.87
CA VAL A 118 -2.95 13.03 8.09
C VAL A 118 -4.45 13.34 8.14
N CYS A 119 -5.20 12.99 7.09
CA CYS A 119 -6.65 13.07 7.11
C CYS A 119 -7.26 11.90 7.89
N LYS A 120 -8.53 12.04 8.32
CA LYS A 120 -9.22 11.01 9.12
C LYS A 120 -9.23 9.64 8.42
N SER A 121 -9.58 9.58 7.15
CA SER A 121 -9.58 8.32 6.37
C SER A 121 -8.19 7.74 6.22
N GLY A 122 -7.17 8.58 6.02
CA GLY A 122 -5.77 8.15 5.98
C GLY A 122 -5.32 7.52 7.29
N PHE A 123 -5.68 8.11 8.43
CA PHE A 123 -5.39 7.56 9.75
C PHE A 123 -6.05 6.19 9.96
N TRP A 124 -7.33 6.04 9.58
CA TRP A 124 -8.01 4.74 9.63
C TRP A 124 -7.33 3.67 8.77
N ASN A 125 -6.83 4.02 7.58
CA ASN A 125 -6.08 3.10 6.74
C ASN A 125 -4.74 2.73 7.38
N ILE A 126 -4.07 3.66 8.06
CA ILE A 126 -2.81 3.42 8.77
C ILE A 126 -3.01 2.39 9.89
N ILE A 127 -3.97 2.62 10.79
CA ILE A 127 -4.16 1.76 11.95
C ILE A 127 -4.66 0.34 11.61
N ARG A 128 -5.21 0.14 10.41
CA ARG A 128 -5.63 -1.18 9.91
C ARG A 128 -4.59 -1.87 9.01
N ASN A 129 -3.47 -1.21 8.75
CA ASN A 129 -2.47 -1.75 7.83
C ASN A 129 -1.46 -2.65 8.55
N PRO A 130 -1.34 -3.94 8.21
CA PRO A 130 -0.46 -4.89 8.89
C PRO A 130 1.04 -4.65 8.62
N VAL A 131 1.40 -3.76 7.72
CA VAL A 131 2.80 -3.38 7.45
C VAL A 131 3.49 -2.87 8.70
N TYR A 132 2.77 -2.18 9.59
CA TYR A 132 3.34 -1.64 10.83
C TYR A 132 3.76 -2.70 11.83
N CYS A 133 3.20 -3.91 11.77
CA CYS A 133 3.64 -5.08 12.55
C CYS A 133 4.54 -6.04 11.75
N GLY A 134 5.14 -5.57 10.64
CA GLY A 134 6.08 -6.36 9.85
C GLY A 134 5.44 -7.39 8.91
N LYS A 135 4.16 -7.26 8.58
CA LYS A 135 3.46 -8.17 7.66
C LYS A 135 3.11 -7.46 6.36
N ILE A 136 3.32 -8.15 5.25
CA ILE A 136 2.95 -7.66 3.92
C ILE A 136 1.78 -8.48 3.38
N LEU A 137 0.76 -7.77 2.89
CA LEU A 137 -0.36 -8.39 2.21
C LEU A 137 0.04 -8.82 0.81
N THR A 138 -0.01 -10.13 0.56
CA THR A 138 0.13 -10.68 -0.79
C THR A 138 -1.26 -10.97 -1.34
N CYS A 139 -1.68 -10.17 -2.32
CA CYS A 139 -2.90 -10.45 -3.09
C CYS A 139 -2.51 -11.17 -4.37
N GLY A 140 -3.04 -12.37 -4.60
CA GLY A 140 -3.02 -12.97 -5.93
C GLY A 140 -3.93 -12.14 -6.86
N TRP A 141 -3.55 -11.95 -8.12
CA TRP A 141 -4.34 -11.19 -9.12
C TRP A 141 -5.77 -11.75 -9.32
N LYS A 142 -6.00 -13.02 -8.99
CA LYS A 142 -7.31 -13.70 -9.07
C LYS A 142 -7.65 -14.47 -7.80
N ASP A 143 -6.76 -14.52 -6.81
CA ASP A 143 -7.01 -15.27 -5.57
C ASP A 143 -7.78 -14.39 -4.59
N LEU A 144 -8.98 -14.83 -4.24
CA LEU A 144 -9.83 -14.20 -3.21
C LEU A 144 -9.19 -14.24 -1.81
N HIS A 145 -8.13 -15.02 -1.60
CA HIS A 145 -7.51 -15.20 -0.30
C HIS A 145 -6.38 -14.21 -0.07
N LYS A 146 -6.62 -13.28 0.86
CA LYS A 146 -5.58 -12.38 1.39
C LYS A 146 -4.61 -13.21 2.23
N THR A 147 -3.37 -13.37 1.76
CA THR A 147 -2.32 -14.05 2.52
C THR A 147 -1.32 -13.02 3.03
N TYR A 148 -0.92 -13.15 4.29
CA TYR A 148 0.09 -12.30 4.91
C TYR A 148 1.43 -13.02 4.92
N VAL A 149 2.49 -12.33 4.52
CA VAL A 149 3.86 -12.83 4.52
C VAL A 149 4.69 -11.94 5.44
N PRO A 150 5.63 -12.51 6.23
CA PRO A 150 6.56 -11.69 7.00
C PRO A 150 7.35 -10.77 6.08
N GLY A 151 7.36 -9.48 6.41
CA GLY A 151 8.10 -8.46 5.68
C GLY A 151 9.58 -8.48 6.03
N GLN A 152 10.45 -8.09 5.08
CA GLN A 152 11.88 -7.91 5.31
C GLN A 152 12.21 -6.57 5.99
N HIS A 153 11.20 -5.72 6.23
CA HIS A 153 11.37 -4.41 6.86
C HIS A 153 11.22 -4.49 8.38
N GLU A 154 11.81 -3.53 9.06
CA GLU A 154 11.69 -3.38 10.50
C GLU A 154 10.27 -2.98 10.88
N ALA A 155 9.65 -3.70 11.82
CA ALA A 155 8.33 -3.40 12.34
C ALA A 155 8.38 -2.20 13.33
N ILE A 156 7.43 -1.26 13.23
CA ILE A 156 7.28 -0.16 14.19
C ILE A 156 6.66 -0.65 15.50
N ILE A 157 5.78 -1.64 15.43
CA ILE A 157 5.07 -2.21 16.58
C ILE A 157 5.11 -3.74 16.56
N SER A 158 4.89 -4.36 17.72
CA SER A 158 4.76 -5.82 17.81
C SER A 158 3.42 -6.30 17.23
N GLU A 159 3.40 -7.56 16.80
CA GLU A 159 2.15 -8.19 16.34
C GLU A 159 1.07 -8.23 17.42
N THR A 160 1.46 -8.44 18.67
CA THR A 160 0.55 -8.43 19.82
C THR A 160 -0.15 -7.08 19.96
N THR A 161 0.62 -5.97 19.95
CA THR A 161 0.08 -4.61 20.00
C THR A 161 -0.86 -4.32 18.83
N PHE A 162 -0.49 -4.78 17.63
CA PHE A 162 -1.34 -4.61 16.45
C PHE A 162 -2.68 -5.35 16.62
N ASN A 163 -2.64 -6.62 17.01
CA ASN A 163 -3.86 -7.43 17.21
C ASN A 163 -4.75 -6.85 18.31
N GLU A 164 -4.17 -6.40 19.41
CA GLU A 164 -4.91 -5.73 20.49
C GLU A 164 -5.59 -4.44 20.02
N ALA A 165 -4.91 -3.65 19.17
CA ALA A 165 -5.50 -2.48 18.57
C ALA A 165 -6.65 -2.86 17.62
N GLN A 166 -6.51 -3.93 16.81
CA GLN A 166 -7.60 -4.40 15.93
C GLN A 166 -8.80 -4.89 16.75
N ASP A 167 -8.59 -5.65 17.83
CA ASP A 167 -9.68 -6.12 18.71
C ASP A 167 -10.44 -4.97 19.36
N PHE A 168 -9.75 -3.88 19.69
CA PHE A 168 -10.40 -2.65 20.15
C PHE A 168 -11.22 -1.98 19.04
N LEU A 169 -10.66 -1.85 17.83
CA LEU A 169 -11.32 -1.25 16.67
C LEU A 169 -12.55 -2.04 16.20
N ASP A 170 -12.53 -3.36 16.38
CA ASP A 170 -13.62 -4.27 16.02
C ASP A 170 -14.65 -4.43 17.15
N GLY A 171 -14.48 -3.70 18.27
CA GLY A 171 -15.40 -3.73 19.41
C GLY A 171 -15.36 -5.00 20.26
N LYS A 172 -14.36 -5.87 20.04
CA LYS A 172 -14.17 -7.11 20.82
C LYS A 172 -13.64 -6.83 22.22
N LYS A 173 -12.83 -5.79 22.41
CA LYS A 173 -12.42 -5.28 23.72
C LYS A 173 -13.44 -4.25 24.21
N LYS A 174 -13.94 -4.42 25.45
CA LYS A 174 -14.79 -3.42 26.10
C LYS A 174 -13.99 -2.13 26.28
N ASN A 175 -14.58 -1.00 25.80
CA ASN A 175 -14.09 0.32 26.14
C ASN A 175 -14.13 0.48 27.67
N TYR A 176 -13.00 0.41 28.32
CA TYR A 176 -12.87 0.93 29.67
C TYR A 176 -12.92 2.46 29.55
N ARG A 177 -14.14 3.01 29.50
CA ARG A 177 -14.31 4.43 29.82
C ARG A 177 -13.77 4.56 31.24
N THR A 178 -12.58 5.10 31.40
CA THR A 178 -12.17 5.67 32.67
C THR A 178 -13.32 6.62 33.03
N LYS A 179 -14.07 6.28 34.07
CA LYS A 179 -14.92 7.25 34.73
C LYS A 179 -13.93 8.33 35.18
N VAL A 180 -13.68 9.32 34.33
CA VAL A 180 -13.03 10.55 34.73
C VAL A 180 -13.88 10.99 35.92
N GLY A 181 -13.28 11.07 37.10
CA GLY A 181 -13.96 11.32 38.34
C GLY A 181 -14.84 12.58 38.26
N GLY A 182 -16.06 12.37 37.84
CA GLY A 182 -17.14 13.33 37.88
C GLY A 182 -17.88 13.28 39.18
N LEU A 183 -17.33 12.61 40.22
CA LEU A 183 -17.97 12.54 41.51
C LEU A 183 -17.84 13.82 42.33
N GLU A 184 -16.80 14.60 42.13
CA GLU A 184 -16.66 15.88 42.86
C GLU A 184 -17.53 17.01 42.30
N ILE A 185 -17.86 16.99 41.01
CA ILE A 185 -18.73 18.02 40.40
C ILE A 185 -20.22 17.67 40.58
N LEU A 186 -20.56 16.44 40.86
CA LEU A 186 -21.95 16.01 41.07
C LEU A 186 -22.50 16.29 42.48
N GLN A 187 -21.64 16.60 43.46
CA GLN A 187 -22.10 16.96 44.81
C GLN A 187 -22.88 18.29 44.83
N LEU A 188 -22.75 19.15 43.82
CA LEU A 188 -23.47 20.43 43.75
C LEU A 188 -24.83 20.37 43.01
N ARG A 189 -25.19 19.25 42.39
CA ARG A 189 -26.45 19.11 41.65
C ARG A 189 -27.68 19.01 42.53
N GLY A 190 -27.53 18.82 43.84
CA GLY A 190 -28.63 18.76 44.83
C GLY A 190 -28.94 20.10 45.52
N PHE A 191 -28.14 21.11 45.30
CA PHE A 191 -28.25 22.41 46.05
C PHE A 191 -28.81 23.59 45.27
N VAL A 192 -29.18 23.39 44.00
CA VAL A 192 -29.87 24.47 43.22
C VAL A 192 -31.32 24.05 43.06
N LYS A 193 -32.18 24.63 43.97
CA LYS A 193 -33.61 24.75 43.78
C LYS A 193 -33.92 26.06 43.06
#